data_69cb9d355052156d38909bd5077f60b6
#
_entry.id   69cb9d355052156d38909bd5077f60b6
#
_cell.length_a   1.000
_cell.length_b   1.000
_cell.length_c   1.000
_cell.angle_alpha   90.00
_cell.angle_beta   90.00
_cell.angle_gamma   90.00
#
_symmetry.space_group_name_H-M   'P 1'
#
loop_
_entity.id
_entity.type
_entity.pdbx_description
1 polymer ?
#
loop_
_entity_poly.entity_id
_entity_poly.type
_entity_poly.pdbx_seq_one_letter_code
_entity_poly.pdbx_strand_id
1 'polypeptide(L)'
;MEVITRAEAKKAGLRHYFTGKPCAHGHMDKRFTSIGKCMECARQDAMRQHVHTTPKRRKYSNQGAFIAAATALHNGRYSYELAQYKGAHRPLAITCPEHGVWMQTPTNHMQKKGCPACATAEVSQCQLKPLETFVAQAVELWGDAFDYANTTYRGARVKLSFVCKRHGAEVLQTPNNHLEGKNPCPQCNHMKSSGEEEVRRFLSIFTTVEARNRTLIKPREVDMYLPEKKLAVEYCGMYWHSHHDAYDERKNRHKHFEKYTQCQEQGVRLLTIYETEWAERGPAIRRLLRNAIGKSRGKLMARKCDLRTVSDAEARAFYEKYHPQGGDGSGEHYALFWKGKMVACMRFVFGANDRGAGASSRSWTLGRYATRVTVAGAASRLFNGFLTDHYHPSVKSFSDNRYFSGGMYEQLGFVLEEEVAPDYRVWSPKIGLRPKSHYQRRLLPKRLQEHGAADSFDPKTDPRTEREMTYLMGCGRVYDCGKKRWVWTR
;
A
#
# COMPACT_ATOMS: atom_id res chain seq x y z
N MET A 1 11.43 -42.55 -27.63
CA MET A 1 10.91 -41.18 -27.52
C MET A 1 9.49 -41.26 -27.02
N GLU A 2 9.20 -40.61 -25.92
CA GLU A 2 7.88 -40.59 -25.33
C GLU A 2 6.88 -39.89 -26.25
N VAL A 3 5.70 -40.48 -26.43
CA VAL A 3 4.67 -39.97 -27.33
C VAL A 3 3.78 -39.05 -26.49
N ILE A 4 3.77 -37.75 -26.84
CA ILE A 4 2.95 -36.73 -26.17
C ILE A 4 2.28 -35.83 -27.20
N THR A 5 1.12 -35.30 -26.86
CA THR A 5 0.40 -34.35 -27.70
C THR A 5 1.05 -32.97 -27.69
N ARG A 6 0.74 -32.14 -28.71
CA ARG A 6 1.18 -30.74 -28.77
C ARG A 6 0.68 -29.93 -27.56
N ALA A 7 -0.53 -30.20 -27.08
CA ALA A 7 -1.11 -29.51 -25.97
C ALA A 7 -0.38 -29.81 -24.64
N GLU A 8 -0.07 -31.07 -24.39
CA GLU A 8 0.71 -31.52 -23.24
C GLU A 8 2.13 -30.96 -23.27
N ALA A 9 2.80 -31.00 -24.43
CA ALA A 9 4.13 -30.40 -24.59
C ALA A 9 4.14 -28.88 -24.35
N LYS A 10 3.08 -28.17 -24.75
CA LYS A 10 2.90 -26.75 -24.50
C LYS A 10 2.70 -26.44 -23.01
N LYS A 11 1.90 -27.27 -22.31
CA LYS A 11 1.68 -27.18 -20.87
C LYS A 11 2.93 -27.47 -20.07
N ALA A 12 3.76 -28.43 -20.53
CA ALA A 12 5.05 -28.80 -19.92
C ALA A 12 6.22 -27.88 -20.33
N GLY A 13 6.02 -26.82 -21.12
CA GLY A 13 7.07 -25.90 -21.55
C GLY A 13 8.13 -26.52 -22.48
N LEU A 14 7.85 -27.64 -23.12
CA LEU A 14 8.80 -28.33 -23.99
C LEU A 14 8.90 -27.64 -25.36
N ARG A 15 10.12 -27.50 -25.90
CA ARG A 15 10.35 -26.92 -27.22
C ARG A 15 9.91 -27.83 -28.38
N HIS A 16 9.93 -29.15 -28.16
CA HIS A 16 9.64 -30.18 -29.16
C HIS A 16 8.76 -31.27 -28.56
N TYR A 17 7.96 -31.93 -29.40
CA TYR A 17 7.14 -33.07 -29.01
C TYR A 17 7.16 -34.14 -30.10
N PHE A 18 6.81 -35.39 -29.74
CA PHE A 18 6.75 -36.52 -30.66
C PHE A 18 5.39 -37.18 -30.60
N THR A 19 4.71 -37.30 -31.74
CA THR A 19 3.33 -37.83 -31.80
C THR A 19 3.24 -39.35 -32.05
N GLY A 20 4.38 -40.00 -32.34
CA GLY A 20 4.36 -41.41 -32.79
C GLY A 20 3.75 -41.61 -34.18
N LYS A 21 3.35 -40.52 -34.88
CA LYS A 21 2.72 -40.57 -36.22
C LYS A 21 3.57 -39.83 -37.27
N PRO A 22 3.67 -40.34 -38.51
CA PRO A 22 4.37 -39.62 -39.57
C PRO A 22 3.77 -38.25 -39.84
N CYS A 23 4.54 -37.30 -40.32
CA CYS A 23 4.05 -36.03 -40.83
C CYS A 23 3.44 -36.18 -42.21
N ALA A 24 2.83 -35.11 -42.75
CA ALA A 24 2.24 -35.12 -44.10
C ALA A 24 3.20 -35.52 -45.24
N HIS A 25 4.55 -35.42 -44.99
CA HIS A 25 5.58 -35.85 -45.90
C HIS A 25 6.24 -37.19 -45.52
N GLY A 26 5.63 -37.97 -44.63
CA GLY A 26 6.07 -39.29 -44.27
C GLY A 26 7.20 -39.35 -43.21
N HIS A 27 7.73 -38.23 -42.69
CA HIS A 27 8.82 -38.26 -41.74
C HIS A 27 8.36 -38.60 -40.30
N MET A 28 9.08 -39.47 -39.66
CA MET A 28 8.93 -39.87 -38.23
C MET A 28 9.91 -39.09 -37.36
N ASP A 29 9.68 -37.82 -37.12
CA ASP A 29 10.58 -36.97 -36.34
C ASP A 29 9.77 -36.07 -35.34
N LYS A 30 10.49 -35.48 -34.40
CA LYS A 30 9.91 -34.49 -33.46
C LYS A 30 9.33 -33.31 -34.22
N ARG A 31 8.39 -32.63 -33.57
CA ARG A 31 7.75 -31.42 -34.09
C ARG A 31 8.03 -30.23 -33.17
N PHE A 32 8.16 -29.05 -33.73
CA PHE A 32 8.26 -27.80 -32.93
C PHE A 32 6.94 -27.53 -32.22
N THR A 33 6.97 -27.36 -30.91
CA THR A 33 5.78 -27.09 -30.08
C THR A 33 5.11 -25.77 -30.47
N SER A 34 5.91 -24.76 -30.87
CA SER A 34 5.41 -23.43 -31.28
C SER A 34 4.54 -23.47 -32.55
N ILE A 35 5.01 -24.16 -33.61
CA ILE A 35 4.39 -24.13 -34.94
C ILE A 35 3.83 -25.48 -35.40
N GLY A 36 4.11 -26.57 -34.69
CA GLY A 36 3.63 -27.94 -35.02
C GLY A 36 4.34 -28.59 -36.21
N LYS A 37 5.34 -27.92 -36.84
CA LYS A 37 6.07 -28.42 -38.02
C LYS A 37 7.05 -29.50 -37.64
N CYS A 38 7.16 -30.54 -38.45
CA CYS A 38 8.17 -31.60 -38.31
C CYS A 38 9.59 -31.05 -38.47
N MET A 39 10.52 -31.47 -37.65
CA MET A 39 11.90 -30.97 -37.66
C MET A 39 12.63 -31.35 -38.98
N GLU A 40 12.41 -32.54 -39.52
CA GLU A 40 13.00 -32.93 -40.81
C GLU A 40 12.43 -32.11 -41.97
N CYS A 41 11.14 -31.83 -41.99
CA CYS A 41 10.57 -30.88 -42.99
C CYS A 41 11.20 -29.49 -42.84
N ALA A 42 11.46 -29.02 -41.65
CA ALA A 42 12.11 -27.71 -41.42
C ALA A 42 13.58 -27.71 -41.93
N ARG A 43 14.32 -28.83 -41.73
CA ARG A 43 15.70 -28.99 -42.29
C ARG A 43 15.70 -28.98 -43.82
N GLN A 44 14.80 -29.73 -44.42
CA GLN A 44 14.72 -29.78 -45.89
C GLN A 44 14.33 -28.42 -46.49
N ASP A 45 13.40 -27.69 -45.88
CA ASP A 45 13.12 -26.33 -46.31
C ASP A 45 14.26 -25.36 -46.15
N ALA A 46 15.04 -25.47 -45.06
CA ALA A 46 16.25 -24.69 -44.89
C ALA A 46 17.31 -25.01 -45.91
N MET A 47 17.50 -26.30 -46.29
CA MET A 47 18.38 -26.72 -47.38
C MET A 47 17.93 -26.20 -48.75
N ARG A 48 16.63 -26.25 -49.04
CA ARG A 48 16.05 -25.68 -50.31
C ARG A 48 16.26 -24.18 -50.41
N GLN A 49 16.16 -23.44 -49.28
CA GLN A 49 16.43 -21.99 -49.25
C GLN A 49 17.89 -21.66 -49.46
N HIS A 50 18.83 -22.55 -49.07
CA HIS A 50 20.27 -22.35 -49.26
C HIS A 50 20.77 -22.58 -50.70
N VAL A 51 20.01 -23.30 -51.55
CA VAL A 51 20.40 -23.65 -52.94
C VAL A 51 20.13 -22.51 -53.94
N HIS A 52 19.41 -21.49 -53.59
CA HIS A 52 19.06 -20.36 -54.46
C HIS A 52 19.73 -19.03 -54.16
N THR A 53 20.86 -19.01 -53.45
CA THR A 53 21.68 -17.80 -53.36
C THR A 53 22.75 -17.80 -54.46
N THR A 54 22.43 -17.23 -55.62
CA THR A 54 23.47 -16.70 -56.52
C THR A 54 24.39 -15.79 -55.73
N PRO A 55 25.73 -15.82 -55.95
CA PRO A 55 26.67 -14.95 -55.23
C PRO A 55 26.28 -13.52 -55.54
N LYS A 56 25.72 -12.80 -54.57
CA LYS A 56 25.41 -11.38 -54.69
C LYS A 56 26.69 -10.64 -55.04
N ARG A 57 26.77 -10.08 -56.24
CA ARG A 57 27.83 -9.21 -56.73
C ARG A 57 28.22 -8.22 -55.61
N ARG A 58 29.48 -8.12 -55.22
CA ARG A 58 29.95 -7.16 -54.20
C ARG A 58 29.46 -5.78 -54.62
N LYS A 59 28.64 -5.14 -53.78
CA LYS A 59 28.01 -3.85 -54.10
C LYS A 59 29.06 -2.74 -54.31
N TYR A 60 30.26 -2.92 -53.74
CA TYR A 60 31.41 -2.04 -53.90
C TYR A 60 32.62 -2.88 -54.31
N SER A 61 33.33 -2.43 -55.30
CA SER A 61 34.49 -3.13 -55.87
C SER A 61 35.71 -3.17 -54.93
N ASN A 62 35.90 -2.13 -54.14
CA ASN A 62 37.02 -1.97 -53.19
C ASN A 62 36.65 -1.01 -52.04
N GLN A 63 37.58 -0.82 -51.10
CA GLN A 63 37.46 0.07 -49.95
C GLN A 63 37.24 1.53 -50.37
N GLY A 64 37.94 2.04 -51.34
CA GLY A 64 37.81 3.42 -51.81
C GLY A 64 36.43 3.71 -52.38
N ALA A 65 35.85 2.77 -53.16
CA ALA A 65 34.49 2.90 -53.66
C ALA A 65 33.43 2.91 -52.54
N PHE A 66 33.63 2.11 -51.45
CA PHE A 66 32.75 2.15 -50.29
C PHE A 66 32.87 3.49 -49.54
N ILE A 67 34.11 3.96 -49.28
CA ILE A 67 34.36 5.20 -48.56
C ILE A 67 33.73 6.39 -49.31
N ALA A 68 34.00 6.49 -50.63
CA ALA A 68 33.43 7.56 -51.45
C ALA A 68 31.89 7.60 -51.38
N ALA A 69 31.24 6.44 -51.51
CA ALA A 69 29.80 6.33 -51.43
C ALA A 69 29.26 6.65 -50.03
N ALA A 70 29.94 6.20 -48.98
CA ALA A 70 29.57 6.44 -47.59
C ALA A 70 29.76 7.93 -47.21
N THR A 71 30.85 8.56 -47.63
CA THR A 71 31.10 10.00 -47.43
C THR A 71 30.01 10.85 -48.06
N ALA A 72 29.65 10.54 -49.31
CA ALA A 72 28.56 11.25 -50.00
C ALA A 72 27.23 11.04 -49.31
N LEU A 73 26.91 9.81 -48.89
CA LEU A 73 25.62 9.50 -48.22
C LEU A 73 25.42 10.19 -46.88
N HIS A 74 26.53 10.36 -46.13
CA HIS A 74 26.52 10.97 -44.80
C HIS A 74 27.08 12.39 -44.78
N ASN A 75 27.16 13.06 -45.97
CA ASN A 75 27.59 14.45 -46.15
C ASN A 75 28.92 14.76 -45.46
N GLY A 76 29.89 13.83 -45.50
CA GLY A 76 31.21 14.01 -44.91
C GLY A 76 31.28 14.01 -43.37
N ARG A 77 30.18 13.67 -42.68
CA ARG A 77 30.13 13.73 -41.19
C ARG A 77 31.08 12.76 -40.50
N TYR A 78 31.45 11.63 -41.14
CA TYR A 78 32.21 10.56 -40.50
C TYR A 78 33.59 10.39 -41.16
N SER A 79 34.62 10.05 -40.37
CA SER A 79 35.94 9.65 -40.88
C SER A 79 36.02 8.13 -41.02
N TYR A 80 36.71 7.67 -42.08
CA TYR A 80 36.91 6.26 -42.43
C TYR A 80 38.42 5.87 -42.45
N GLU A 81 39.28 6.65 -41.82
CA GLU A 81 40.73 6.40 -41.79
C GLU A 81 41.07 5.02 -41.20
N LEU A 82 40.33 4.58 -40.19
CA LEU A 82 40.50 3.29 -39.54
C LEU A 82 39.69 2.17 -40.20
N ALA A 83 38.96 2.45 -41.26
CA ALA A 83 38.10 1.48 -41.90
C ALA A 83 38.85 0.43 -42.68
N GLN A 84 38.59 -0.86 -42.45
CA GLN A 84 39.05 -1.97 -43.23
C GLN A 84 37.88 -2.71 -43.88
N TYR A 85 37.63 -2.48 -45.16
CA TYR A 85 36.52 -3.08 -45.88
C TYR A 85 36.79 -4.53 -46.26
N LYS A 86 36.17 -5.47 -45.56
CA LYS A 86 36.29 -6.93 -45.81
C LYS A 86 35.01 -7.54 -46.37
N GLY A 87 34.07 -6.70 -46.87
CA GLY A 87 32.79 -7.10 -47.45
C GLY A 87 31.59 -6.44 -46.77
N ALA A 88 30.42 -6.46 -47.42
CA ALA A 88 29.24 -5.71 -47.05
C ALA A 88 28.68 -6.03 -45.66
N HIS A 89 28.89 -7.24 -45.16
CA HIS A 89 28.34 -7.72 -43.88
C HIS A 89 29.39 -7.85 -42.76
N ARG A 90 30.65 -7.50 -43.00
CA ARG A 90 31.70 -7.49 -41.99
C ARG A 90 31.80 -6.11 -41.36
N PRO A 91 31.71 -6.00 -40.01
CA PRO A 91 31.84 -4.71 -39.35
C PRO A 91 33.22 -4.06 -39.67
N LEU A 92 33.20 -2.75 -39.84
CA LEU A 92 34.42 -1.93 -39.99
C LEU A 92 34.32 -0.72 -39.00
N ALA A 93 35.50 -0.16 -38.71
CA ALA A 93 35.61 0.99 -37.80
C ALA A 93 35.22 2.27 -38.56
N ILE A 94 34.33 3.05 -37.97
CA ILE A 94 33.90 4.37 -38.44
C ILE A 94 34.08 5.35 -37.29
N THR A 95 34.57 6.56 -37.56
CA THR A 95 34.81 7.56 -36.50
C THR A 95 33.77 8.67 -36.58
N CYS A 96 33.02 8.86 -35.49
CA CYS A 96 32.16 10.02 -35.28
C CYS A 96 32.95 11.16 -34.65
N PRO A 97 32.83 12.40 -35.13
CA PRO A 97 33.52 13.53 -34.54
C PRO A 97 33.16 13.81 -33.09
N GLU A 98 31.92 13.46 -32.68
CA GLU A 98 31.38 13.71 -31.33
C GLU A 98 31.58 12.53 -30.37
N HIS A 99 31.51 11.27 -30.86
CA HIS A 99 31.46 10.06 -30.03
C HIS A 99 32.59 9.07 -30.24
N GLY A 100 33.58 9.42 -31.11
CA GLY A 100 34.72 8.55 -31.38
C GLY A 100 34.39 7.34 -32.27
N VAL A 101 35.20 6.29 -32.17
CA VAL A 101 35.14 5.11 -33.05
C VAL A 101 34.04 4.16 -32.66
N TRP A 102 33.25 3.68 -33.64
CA TRP A 102 32.29 2.57 -33.44
C TRP A 102 32.40 1.57 -34.59
N MET A 103 31.93 0.35 -34.35
CA MET A 103 31.91 -0.75 -35.32
C MET A 103 30.54 -0.89 -35.97
N GLN A 104 30.47 -0.86 -37.31
CA GLN A 104 29.25 -1.06 -38.05
C GLN A 104 29.46 -1.79 -39.36
N THR A 105 28.44 -2.56 -39.80
CA THR A 105 28.56 -3.21 -41.14
C THR A 105 28.29 -2.20 -42.24
N PRO A 106 29.02 -2.28 -43.38
CA PRO A 106 28.78 -1.43 -44.55
C PRO A 106 27.31 -1.41 -44.98
N THR A 107 26.63 -2.54 -44.95
CA THR A 107 25.22 -2.62 -45.30
C THR A 107 24.34 -1.72 -44.41
N ASN A 108 24.52 -1.73 -43.11
CA ASN A 108 23.76 -0.89 -42.19
C ASN A 108 24.11 0.59 -42.36
N HIS A 109 25.40 0.89 -42.52
CA HIS A 109 25.86 2.26 -42.70
C HIS A 109 25.26 2.89 -43.97
N MET A 110 25.28 2.14 -45.05
CA MET A 110 24.69 2.56 -46.35
C MET A 110 23.14 2.62 -46.37
N GLN A 111 22.48 2.21 -45.29
CA GLN A 111 21.07 2.44 -45.03
C GLN A 111 20.79 3.74 -44.25
N LYS A 112 21.71 4.69 -44.27
CA LYS A 112 21.68 5.95 -43.50
C LYS A 112 21.70 5.75 -41.98
N LYS A 113 22.09 4.57 -41.48
CA LYS A 113 22.28 4.36 -40.05
C LYS A 113 23.64 4.93 -39.65
N GLY A 114 23.59 6.06 -38.93
CA GLY A 114 24.78 6.76 -38.42
C GLY A 114 25.31 6.21 -37.11
N CYS A 115 26.00 7.07 -36.37
CA CYS A 115 26.48 6.75 -35.03
C CYS A 115 25.32 6.43 -34.08
N PRO A 116 25.32 5.27 -33.38
CA PRO A 116 24.25 4.89 -32.45
C PRO A 116 24.07 5.89 -31.32
N ALA A 117 25.14 6.49 -30.82
CA ALA A 117 25.06 7.49 -29.75
C ALA A 117 24.41 8.80 -30.24
N CYS A 118 24.72 9.27 -31.47
CA CYS A 118 24.01 10.39 -32.09
C CYS A 118 22.53 10.09 -32.26
N ALA A 119 22.16 8.91 -32.77
CA ALA A 119 20.77 8.51 -32.98
C ALA A 119 19.99 8.45 -31.63
N THR A 120 20.63 7.96 -30.58
CA THR A 120 20.03 7.96 -29.23
C THR A 120 19.83 9.37 -28.70
N ALA A 121 20.79 10.27 -28.92
CA ALA A 121 20.69 11.67 -28.50
C ALA A 121 19.57 12.41 -29.27
N GLU A 122 19.46 12.21 -30.58
CA GLU A 122 18.44 12.81 -31.44
C GLU A 122 17.02 12.32 -31.04
N VAL A 123 16.83 11.01 -30.83
CA VAL A 123 15.54 10.46 -30.37
C VAL A 123 15.18 10.98 -28.99
N SER A 124 16.17 11.12 -28.10
CA SER A 124 15.93 11.70 -26.77
C SER A 124 15.49 13.15 -26.84
N GLN A 125 16.07 13.97 -27.72
CA GLN A 125 15.69 15.36 -27.90
C GLN A 125 14.28 15.52 -28.51
N CYS A 126 13.93 14.72 -29.51
CA CYS A 126 12.60 14.76 -30.13
C CYS A 126 11.46 14.30 -29.20
N GLN A 127 11.76 13.50 -28.19
CA GLN A 127 10.78 13.00 -27.19
C GLN A 127 10.76 13.82 -25.90
N LEU A 128 11.57 14.87 -25.78
CA LEU A 128 11.54 15.75 -24.62
C LEU A 128 10.24 16.56 -24.61
N LYS A 129 9.41 16.36 -23.57
CA LYS A 129 8.30 17.27 -23.28
C LYS A 129 8.88 18.67 -23.04
N PRO A 130 8.21 19.74 -23.46
CA PRO A 130 8.61 21.11 -23.09
C PRO A 130 8.65 21.27 -21.56
N LEU A 131 9.57 22.11 -21.07
CA LEU A 131 9.67 22.44 -19.63
C LEU A 131 8.34 22.94 -19.09
N GLU A 132 7.63 23.76 -19.86
CA GLU A 132 6.34 24.35 -19.49
C GLU A 132 5.30 23.28 -19.22
N THR A 133 5.30 22.20 -19.99
CA THR A 133 4.38 21.06 -19.77
C THR A 133 4.68 20.34 -18.45
N PHE A 134 5.96 20.14 -18.13
CA PHE A 134 6.36 19.58 -16.83
C PHE A 134 5.94 20.50 -15.68
N VAL A 135 6.24 21.81 -15.80
CA VAL A 135 5.91 22.79 -14.76
C VAL A 135 4.41 22.86 -14.53
N ALA A 136 3.58 22.87 -15.59
CA ALA A 136 2.12 22.88 -15.46
C ALA A 136 1.62 21.66 -14.68
N GLN A 137 2.09 20.46 -15.02
CA GLN A 137 1.75 19.23 -14.30
C GLN A 137 2.25 19.23 -12.84
N ALA A 138 3.42 19.77 -12.60
CA ALA A 138 3.97 19.91 -11.25
C ALA A 138 3.19 20.92 -10.39
N VAL A 139 2.78 22.05 -10.98
CA VAL A 139 1.93 23.05 -10.30
C VAL A 139 0.53 22.50 -10.02
N GLU A 140 -0.05 21.72 -10.93
CA GLU A 140 -1.32 21.05 -10.69
C GLU A 140 -1.25 20.11 -9.46
N LEU A 141 -0.14 19.40 -9.30
CA LEU A 141 0.06 18.43 -8.19
C LEU A 141 0.49 19.11 -6.88
N TRP A 142 1.38 20.10 -6.94
CA TRP A 142 2.05 20.70 -5.78
C TRP A 142 1.58 22.12 -5.45
N GLY A 143 0.72 22.71 -6.28
CA GLY A 143 0.34 24.10 -6.16
C GLY A 143 1.57 25.02 -6.23
N ASP A 144 1.65 25.96 -5.32
CA ASP A 144 2.75 26.96 -5.22
C ASP A 144 3.91 26.50 -4.29
N ALA A 145 4.04 25.21 -4.01
CA ALA A 145 5.04 24.71 -3.05
C ALA A 145 6.50 24.83 -3.53
N PHE A 146 6.72 24.86 -4.84
CA PHE A 146 8.05 24.88 -5.45
C PHE A 146 8.21 25.99 -6.48
N ASP A 147 9.42 26.50 -6.59
CA ASP A 147 9.83 27.46 -7.62
C ASP A 147 10.67 26.75 -8.69
N TYR A 148 10.22 26.84 -9.94
CA TYR A 148 10.84 26.22 -11.12
C TYR A 148 11.54 27.22 -12.04
N ALA A 149 11.68 28.51 -11.66
CA ALA A 149 12.19 29.57 -12.51
C ALA A 149 13.58 29.29 -13.11
N ASN A 150 14.47 28.66 -12.32
CA ASN A 150 15.83 28.31 -12.74
C ASN A 150 16.00 26.82 -13.11
N THR A 151 14.90 26.13 -13.46
CA THR A 151 14.91 24.70 -13.75
C THR A 151 15.28 24.43 -15.21
N THR A 152 16.21 23.53 -15.44
CA THR A 152 16.56 23.01 -16.78
C THR A 152 16.05 21.61 -16.95
N TYR A 153 15.14 21.38 -17.89
CA TYR A 153 14.58 20.06 -18.18
C TYR A 153 15.37 19.34 -19.29
N ARG A 154 15.95 18.17 -18.97
CA ARG A 154 16.74 17.34 -19.89
C ARG A 154 16.16 15.94 -20.08
N GLY A 155 14.91 15.71 -19.64
CA GLY A 155 14.22 14.42 -19.78
C GLY A 155 13.64 13.90 -18.47
N ALA A 156 12.62 13.04 -18.59
CA ALA A 156 11.81 12.55 -17.47
C ALA A 156 12.57 11.76 -16.39
N ARG A 157 13.74 11.22 -16.73
CA ARG A 157 14.61 10.43 -15.82
C ARG A 157 15.92 11.15 -15.43
N VAL A 158 16.19 12.33 -15.96
CA VAL A 158 17.36 13.14 -15.60
C VAL A 158 16.96 14.06 -14.44
N LYS A 159 17.78 14.09 -13.39
CA LYS A 159 17.52 14.97 -12.24
C LYS A 159 17.56 16.44 -12.70
N LEU A 160 16.60 17.21 -12.25
CA LEU A 160 16.54 18.66 -12.39
C LEU A 160 16.51 19.32 -11.02
N SER A 161 16.94 20.56 -10.96
CA SER A 161 16.99 21.39 -9.75
C SER A 161 15.81 22.37 -9.75
N PHE A 162 15.20 22.56 -8.57
CA PHE A 162 14.18 23.55 -8.29
C PHE A 162 14.16 23.88 -6.79
N VAL A 163 13.50 24.95 -6.38
CA VAL A 163 13.58 25.45 -5.00
C VAL A 163 12.28 25.19 -4.24
N CYS A 164 12.37 24.63 -3.04
CA CYS A 164 11.25 24.56 -2.11
C CYS A 164 10.97 25.96 -1.53
N LYS A 165 9.86 26.59 -1.91
CA LYS A 165 9.51 27.95 -1.45
C LYS A 165 9.37 28.07 0.07
N ARG A 166 8.91 27.00 0.75
CA ARG A 166 8.74 26.99 2.21
C ARG A 166 10.07 27.06 2.98
N HIS A 167 11.12 26.43 2.44
CA HIS A 167 12.39 26.29 3.16
C HIS A 167 13.56 27.00 2.46
N GLY A 168 13.36 27.58 1.27
CA GLY A 168 14.43 28.15 0.46
C GLY A 168 15.48 27.13 0.01
N ALA A 169 15.20 25.84 0.16
CA ALA A 169 16.17 24.78 -0.12
C ALA A 169 16.11 24.38 -1.59
N GLU A 170 17.28 24.36 -2.24
CA GLU A 170 17.45 23.76 -3.56
C GLU A 170 17.34 22.22 -3.45
N VAL A 171 16.57 21.61 -4.32
CA VAL A 171 16.28 20.18 -4.31
C VAL A 171 16.51 19.59 -5.70
N LEU A 172 17.06 18.38 -5.74
CA LEU A 172 17.37 17.62 -6.94
C LEU A 172 16.49 16.38 -7.02
N GLN A 173 15.65 16.29 -8.06
CA GLN A 173 14.79 15.13 -8.28
C GLN A 173 14.55 14.88 -9.76
N THR A 174 14.23 13.64 -10.15
CA THR A 174 13.78 13.35 -11.52
C THR A 174 12.33 13.82 -11.70
N PRO A 175 11.96 14.34 -12.90
CA PRO A 175 10.58 14.71 -13.20
C PRO A 175 9.55 13.62 -12.88
N ASN A 176 9.84 12.37 -13.24
CA ASN A 176 8.95 11.26 -12.95
C ASN A 176 8.65 11.13 -11.44
N ASN A 177 9.68 11.10 -10.60
CA ASN A 177 9.48 11.01 -9.16
C ASN A 177 8.71 12.21 -8.59
N HIS A 178 8.93 13.39 -9.16
CA HIS A 178 8.25 14.61 -8.74
C HIS A 178 6.76 14.56 -9.09
N LEU A 179 6.42 14.12 -10.29
CA LEU A 179 5.04 13.94 -10.76
C LEU A 179 4.34 12.72 -10.15
N GLU A 180 5.09 11.76 -9.58
CA GLU A 180 4.55 10.67 -8.74
C GLU A 180 4.20 11.11 -7.31
N GLY A 181 4.28 12.40 -6.99
CA GLY A 181 3.96 12.92 -5.65
C GLY A 181 5.05 12.70 -4.59
N LYS A 182 6.27 12.33 -4.99
CA LYS A 182 7.40 12.19 -4.06
C LYS A 182 7.99 13.57 -3.75
N ASN A 183 7.78 14.05 -2.53
CA ASN A 183 8.31 15.34 -2.10
C ASN A 183 9.85 15.30 -2.04
N PRO A 184 10.57 16.15 -2.80
CA PRO A 184 12.02 16.11 -2.88
C PRO A 184 12.72 16.90 -1.76
N CYS A 185 12.01 17.81 -1.09
CA CYS A 185 12.61 18.65 -0.06
C CYS A 185 12.90 17.83 1.22
N PRO A 186 14.20 17.69 1.62
CA PRO A 186 14.53 16.98 2.84
C PRO A 186 13.85 17.55 4.08
N GLN A 187 13.75 18.86 4.16
CA GLN A 187 13.11 19.54 5.31
C GLN A 187 11.59 19.32 5.31
N CYS A 188 10.92 19.31 4.15
CA CYS A 188 9.52 18.90 4.05
C CYS A 188 9.33 17.41 4.39
N ASN A 189 10.24 16.53 3.94
CA ASN A 189 10.24 15.10 4.27
C ASN A 189 10.65 14.84 5.72
N HIS A 190 11.44 15.72 6.31
CA HIS A 190 11.71 15.74 7.75
C HIS A 190 10.59 16.37 8.56
N MET A 191 9.56 16.92 7.91
CA MET A 191 8.32 17.19 8.62
C MET A 191 7.73 15.83 9.02
N LYS A 192 8.13 15.40 10.22
CA LYS A 192 7.34 14.53 11.07
C LYS A 192 5.92 15.07 10.95
N SER A 193 4.92 14.22 10.74
CA SER A 193 3.56 14.73 10.78
C SER A 193 3.45 15.50 12.11
N SER A 194 2.86 16.69 12.13
CA SER A 194 2.81 17.48 13.36
C SER A 194 2.20 16.65 14.48
N GLY A 195 1.26 15.77 14.16
CA GLY A 195 0.65 14.84 15.09
C GLY A 195 1.59 13.73 15.60
N GLU A 196 2.46 13.16 14.77
CA GLU A 196 3.47 12.20 15.23
C GLU A 196 4.42 12.85 16.24
N GLU A 197 4.89 14.06 15.93
CA GLU A 197 5.75 14.82 16.81
C GLU A 197 5.05 15.24 18.10
N GLU A 198 3.76 15.58 18.07
CA GLU A 198 2.97 15.83 19.26
C GLU A 198 2.84 14.58 20.14
N VAL A 199 2.59 13.41 19.56
CA VAL A 199 2.55 12.13 20.29
C VAL A 199 3.91 11.85 20.90
N ARG A 200 4.99 12.02 20.15
CA ARG A 200 6.35 11.81 20.63
C ARG A 200 6.69 12.73 21.81
N ARG A 201 6.42 14.04 21.68
CA ARG A 201 6.63 15.01 22.77
C ARG A 201 5.82 14.66 24.01
N PHE A 202 4.56 14.25 23.81
CA PHE A 202 3.71 13.84 24.91
C PHE A 202 4.29 12.62 25.68
N LEU A 203 4.80 11.62 24.97
CA LEU A 203 5.42 10.44 25.56
C LEU A 203 6.77 10.75 26.23
N SER A 204 7.58 11.62 25.61
CA SER A 204 8.89 12.04 26.12
C SER A 204 8.83 12.77 27.47
N ILE A 205 7.66 13.29 27.87
CA ILE A 205 7.44 13.84 29.22
C ILE A 205 7.60 12.75 30.30
N PHE A 206 7.36 11.49 29.96
CA PHE A 206 7.23 10.41 30.96
C PHE A 206 8.32 9.34 30.88
N THR A 207 8.97 9.17 29.74
CA THR A 207 9.95 8.10 29.50
C THR A 207 10.77 8.38 28.25
N THR A 208 11.90 7.68 28.09
CA THR A 208 12.73 7.73 26.88
C THR A 208 11.95 7.20 25.67
N VAL A 209 12.01 7.92 24.55
CA VAL A 209 11.37 7.57 23.28
C VAL A 209 12.42 7.54 22.18
N GLU A 210 12.64 6.37 21.62
CA GLU A 210 13.44 6.20 20.40
C GLU A 210 12.54 6.43 19.18
N ALA A 211 12.83 7.49 18.43
CA ALA A 211 12.10 7.78 17.21
C ALA A 211 12.62 6.96 16.03
N ARG A 212 11.72 6.50 15.15
CA ARG A 212 12.05 5.77 13.91
C ARG A 212 12.97 4.57 14.15
N ASN A 213 12.59 3.75 15.12
CA ASN A 213 13.38 2.57 15.46
C ASN A 213 13.27 1.51 14.35
N ARG A 214 14.44 1.13 13.77
CA ARG A 214 14.58 0.14 12.69
C ARG A 214 15.21 -1.17 13.16
N THR A 215 15.46 -1.29 14.45
CA THR A 215 16.13 -2.48 15.01
C THR A 215 15.14 -3.50 15.54
N LEU A 216 13.98 -3.05 16.01
CA LEU A 216 12.97 -3.89 16.67
C LEU A 216 12.36 -4.92 15.73
N ILE A 217 11.94 -4.52 14.53
CA ILE A 217 11.20 -5.35 13.56
C ILE A 217 11.80 -5.27 12.13
N LYS A 218 13.09 -5.52 11.99
CA LYS A 218 13.80 -5.47 10.70
C LYS A 218 13.08 -6.29 9.61
N PRO A 219 13.00 -5.78 8.35
CA PRO A 219 13.56 -4.51 7.83
C PRO A 219 12.63 -3.31 8.03
N ARG A 220 11.55 -3.45 8.79
CA ARG A 220 10.55 -2.40 9.01
C ARG A 220 10.96 -1.44 10.13
N GLU A 221 10.31 -0.28 10.15
CA GLU A 221 10.49 0.77 11.14
C GLU A 221 9.23 0.88 12.00
N VAL A 222 9.38 1.20 13.29
CA VAL A 222 8.32 1.70 14.15
C VAL A 222 8.56 3.18 14.43
N ASP A 223 7.51 3.99 14.42
CA ASP A 223 7.62 5.46 14.56
C ASP A 223 8.22 5.85 15.91
N MET A 224 7.79 5.19 16.98
CA MET A 224 8.26 5.43 18.34
C MET A 224 8.41 4.11 19.09
N TYR A 225 9.56 3.90 19.75
CA TYR A 225 9.80 2.78 20.63
C TYR A 225 10.19 3.27 22.04
N LEU A 226 9.58 2.67 23.05
CA LEU A 226 9.79 2.94 24.46
C LEU A 226 10.39 1.68 25.13
N PRO A 227 11.72 1.52 25.14
CA PRO A 227 12.38 0.26 25.54
C PRO A 227 12.03 -0.15 26.97
N GLU A 228 12.08 0.79 27.92
CA GLU A 228 11.75 0.56 29.35
C GLU A 228 10.33 0.06 29.58
N LYS A 229 9.42 0.30 28.63
CA LYS A 229 8.02 -0.08 28.71
C LYS A 229 7.64 -1.25 27.80
N LYS A 230 8.59 -1.74 27.01
CA LYS A 230 8.34 -2.71 25.94
C LYS A 230 7.10 -2.32 25.11
N LEU A 231 7.05 -1.05 24.72
CA LEU A 231 5.92 -0.44 24.04
C LEU A 231 6.40 0.24 22.76
N ALA A 232 5.78 -0.07 21.63
CA ALA A 232 5.91 0.66 20.39
C ALA A 232 4.63 1.44 20.09
N VAL A 233 4.75 2.58 19.42
CA VAL A 233 3.63 3.41 19.02
C VAL A 233 3.80 3.78 17.55
N GLU A 234 2.78 3.50 16.74
CA GLU A 234 2.64 3.93 15.34
C GLU A 234 1.64 5.07 15.25
N TYR A 235 1.99 6.11 14.51
CA TYR A 235 1.09 7.22 14.18
C TYR A 235 0.74 7.18 12.70
N CYS A 236 -0.48 6.82 12.39
CA CYS A 236 -0.94 6.62 11.03
C CYS A 236 -1.58 7.90 10.48
N GLY A 237 -0.84 8.66 9.68
CA GLY A 237 -1.38 9.75 8.87
C GLY A 237 -2.34 9.20 7.80
N MET A 238 -3.56 9.72 7.74
CA MET A 238 -4.62 9.12 6.91
C MET A 238 -4.28 9.09 5.43
N TYR A 239 -3.64 10.12 4.91
CA TYR A 239 -3.24 10.18 3.51
C TYR A 239 -2.31 9.04 3.09
N TRP A 240 -1.30 8.72 3.93
CA TRP A 240 -0.29 7.69 3.63
C TRP A 240 -0.70 6.26 3.94
N HIS A 241 -1.73 6.10 4.77
CA HIS A 241 -2.23 4.79 5.23
C HIS A 241 -3.57 4.40 4.63
N SER A 242 -4.14 5.25 3.76
CA SER A 242 -5.34 4.92 2.99
C SER A 242 -4.98 4.40 1.60
N HIS A 243 -5.61 3.30 1.20
CA HIS A 243 -5.40 2.66 -0.09
C HIS A 243 -6.52 3.08 -1.05
N HIS A 244 -6.16 3.80 -2.11
CA HIS A 244 -7.11 4.41 -3.05
C HIS A 244 -7.32 3.59 -4.33
N ASP A 245 -6.63 2.47 -4.49
CA ASP A 245 -6.81 1.54 -5.60
C ASP A 245 -6.66 0.08 -5.17
N ALA A 246 -7.15 -0.84 -6.03
CA ALA A 246 -7.18 -2.27 -5.72
C ALA A 246 -5.79 -2.92 -5.71
N TYR A 247 -4.79 -2.35 -6.39
CA TYR A 247 -3.42 -2.87 -6.41
C TYR A 247 -2.70 -2.54 -5.11
N ASP A 248 -2.73 -1.27 -4.70
CA ASP A 248 -2.13 -0.82 -3.45
C ASP A 248 -2.78 -1.48 -2.23
N GLU A 249 -4.11 -1.62 -2.24
CA GLU A 249 -4.86 -2.33 -1.22
C GLU A 249 -4.40 -3.78 -1.07
N ARG A 250 -4.30 -4.54 -2.17
CA ARG A 250 -3.85 -5.95 -2.13
C ARG A 250 -2.44 -6.11 -1.56
N LYS A 251 -1.54 -5.19 -1.91
CA LYS A 251 -0.15 -5.19 -1.46
C LYS A 251 0.00 -4.84 0.01
N ASN A 252 -0.80 -3.92 0.51
CA ASN A 252 -0.55 -3.25 1.79
C ASN A 252 -1.61 -3.50 2.88
N ARG A 253 -2.72 -4.19 2.58
CA ARG A 253 -3.84 -4.41 3.52
C ARG A 253 -3.44 -5.11 4.84
N HIS A 254 -2.36 -5.87 4.85
CA HIS A 254 -1.86 -6.57 6.02
C HIS A 254 -0.71 -5.86 6.74
N LYS A 255 -0.25 -4.72 6.23
CA LYS A 255 0.95 -4.01 6.72
C LYS A 255 0.89 -3.69 8.22
N HIS A 256 -0.25 -3.21 8.72
CA HIS A 256 -0.43 -2.91 10.14
C HIS A 256 -0.48 -4.18 11.00
N PHE A 257 -1.17 -5.20 10.51
CA PHE A 257 -1.26 -6.50 11.19
C PHE A 257 0.12 -7.18 11.27
N GLU A 258 0.89 -7.16 10.20
CA GLU A 258 2.25 -7.74 10.17
C GLU A 258 3.19 -7.00 11.14
N LYS A 259 3.14 -5.66 11.20
CA LYS A 259 3.88 -4.91 12.21
C LYS A 259 3.45 -5.28 13.63
N TYR A 260 2.15 -5.41 13.86
CA TYR A 260 1.60 -5.83 15.14
C TYR A 260 2.14 -7.21 15.55
N THR A 261 2.07 -8.21 14.65
CA THR A 261 2.55 -9.57 14.90
C THR A 261 4.05 -9.58 15.19
N GLN A 262 4.86 -8.90 14.36
CA GLN A 262 6.32 -8.82 14.57
C GLN A 262 6.69 -8.18 15.90
N CYS A 263 5.97 -7.14 16.33
CA CYS A 263 6.19 -6.55 17.67
C CYS A 263 5.82 -7.55 18.79
N GLN A 264 4.72 -8.29 18.65
CA GLN A 264 4.30 -9.31 19.62
C GLN A 264 5.35 -10.42 19.75
N GLU A 265 5.92 -10.90 18.64
CA GLU A 265 7.00 -11.90 18.61
C GLU A 265 8.24 -11.43 19.37
N GLN A 266 8.51 -10.13 19.40
CA GLN A 266 9.57 -9.50 20.19
C GLN A 266 9.18 -9.20 21.66
N GLY A 267 7.98 -9.62 22.08
CA GLY A 267 7.46 -9.32 23.42
C GLY A 267 7.17 -7.82 23.65
N VAL A 268 6.98 -7.06 22.57
CA VAL A 268 6.70 -5.64 22.57
C VAL A 268 5.25 -5.39 22.17
N ARG A 269 4.54 -4.62 23.00
CA ARG A 269 3.17 -4.18 22.68
C ARG A 269 3.22 -3.07 21.65
N LEU A 270 2.43 -3.18 20.57
CA LEU A 270 2.24 -2.10 19.58
C LEU A 270 0.90 -1.39 19.83
N LEU A 271 0.92 -0.05 19.87
CA LEU A 271 -0.27 0.79 19.80
C LEU A 271 -0.29 1.54 18.47
N THR A 272 -1.39 1.42 17.74
CA THR A 272 -1.57 2.10 16.44
C THR A 272 -2.64 3.18 16.58
N ILE A 273 -2.24 4.45 16.39
CA ILE A 273 -3.07 5.63 16.56
C ILE A 273 -3.31 6.26 15.20
N TYR A 274 -4.58 6.46 14.83
CA TYR A 274 -4.91 7.20 13.61
C TYR A 274 -4.88 8.71 13.86
N GLU A 275 -4.43 9.47 12.87
CA GLU A 275 -4.40 10.93 12.88
C GLU A 275 -5.74 11.55 13.30
N THR A 276 -6.85 11.05 12.75
CA THR A 276 -8.20 11.50 13.10
C THR A 276 -8.55 11.26 14.57
N GLU A 277 -8.09 10.16 15.16
CA GLU A 277 -8.32 9.83 16.57
C GLU A 277 -7.52 10.75 17.50
N TRP A 278 -6.29 11.08 17.13
CA TRP A 278 -5.48 12.05 17.87
C TRP A 278 -6.09 13.46 17.83
N ALA A 279 -6.57 13.89 16.67
CA ALA A 279 -7.20 15.20 16.48
C ALA A 279 -8.55 15.31 17.19
N GLU A 280 -9.44 14.33 16.95
CA GLU A 280 -10.83 14.40 17.42
C GLU A 280 -10.99 13.91 18.88
N ARG A 281 -10.16 12.94 19.31
CA ARG A 281 -10.26 12.23 20.60
C ARG A 281 -8.99 12.30 21.43
N GLY A 282 -8.16 13.32 21.23
CA GLY A 282 -6.87 13.51 21.88
C GLY A 282 -6.86 13.25 23.40
N PRO A 283 -7.84 13.72 24.20
CA PRO A 283 -7.89 13.44 25.63
C PRO A 283 -8.02 11.94 25.96
N ALA A 284 -8.84 11.18 25.20
CA ALA A 284 -9.00 9.74 25.41
C ALA A 284 -7.73 8.96 24.98
N ILE A 285 -7.11 9.34 23.85
CA ILE A 285 -5.89 8.74 23.35
C ILE A 285 -4.72 9.03 24.32
N ARG A 286 -4.54 10.28 24.77
CA ARG A 286 -3.51 10.62 25.77
C ARG A 286 -3.67 9.82 27.07
N ARG A 287 -4.90 9.52 27.47
CA ARG A 287 -5.16 8.68 28.63
C ARG A 287 -4.80 7.22 28.34
N LEU A 288 -5.15 6.68 27.17
CA LEU A 288 -4.73 5.35 26.74
C LEU A 288 -3.21 5.20 26.80
N LEU A 289 -2.47 6.15 26.24
CA LEU A 289 -1.01 6.18 26.25
C LEU A 289 -0.46 6.24 27.69
N ARG A 290 -0.99 7.12 28.55
CA ARG A 290 -0.58 7.17 29.97
C ARG A 290 -0.81 5.85 30.69
N ASN A 291 -1.94 5.19 30.45
CA ASN A 291 -2.22 3.89 31.03
C ASN A 291 -1.23 2.84 30.55
N ALA A 292 -0.92 2.83 29.25
CA ALA A 292 0.03 1.89 28.65
C ALA A 292 1.45 2.00 29.23
N ILE A 293 1.89 3.22 29.59
CA ILE A 293 3.20 3.46 30.21
C ILE A 293 3.18 3.44 31.74
N GLY A 294 2.04 3.10 32.38
CA GLY A 294 1.89 3.03 33.82
C GLY A 294 1.81 4.39 34.54
N LYS A 295 1.52 5.48 33.80
CA LYS A 295 1.40 6.86 34.33
C LYS A 295 -0.06 7.33 34.40
N SER A 296 -0.96 6.45 34.79
CA SER A 296 -2.38 6.76 35.01
C SER A 296 -2.60 7.82 36.07
N ARG A 297 -3.58 8.70 35.87
CA ARG A 297 -4.00 9.71 36.85
C ARG A 297 -5.06 9.16 37.78
N GLY A 298 -4.83 9.28 39.08
CA GLY A 298 -5.78 8.85 40.10
C GLY A 298 -5.94 7.33 40.16
N LYS A 299 -6.21 6.81 41.33
CA LYS A 299 -6.47 5.41 41.57
C LYS A 299 -7.64 5.29 42.51
N LEU A 300 -8.71 4.64 42.10
CA LEU A 300 -9.90 4.34 42.88
C LEU A 300 -10.03 2.82 43.03
N MET A 301 -10.74 2.42 44.08
CA MET A 301 -11.17 1.02 44.27
C MET A 301 -12.63 0.90 43.92
N ALA A 302 -13.00 -0.03 43.03
CA ALA A 302 -14.39 -0.23 42.63
C ALA A 302 -15.34 -0.48 43.79
N ARG A 303 -14.89 -1.13 44.88
CA ARG A 303 -15.67 -1.36 46.12
C ARG A 303 -16.16 -0.09 46.80
N LYS A 304 -15.53 1.07 46.53
CA LYS A 304 -15.93 2.37 47.08
C LYS A 304 -16.87 3.14 46.13
N CYS A 305 -17.28 2.54 45.04
CA CYS A 305 -18.15 3.17 44.04
C CYS A 305 -19.56 2.58 44.13
N ASP A 306 -20.56 3.35 43.80
CA ASP A 306 -21.94 2.86 43.64
C ASP A 306 -22.11 2.27 42.24
N LEU A 307 -22.70 1.07 42.16
CA LEU A 307 -23.10 0.45 40.91
C LEU A 307 -24.51 0.87 40.56
N ARG A 308 -24.71 1.35 39.33
CA ARG A 308 -26.05 1.75 38.81
C ARG A 308 -26.13 1.42 37.30
N THR A 309 -27.32 1.20 36.82
CA THR A 309 -27.64 1.26 35.39
C THR A 309 -27.83 2.72 34.97
N VAL A 310 -27.52 3.04 33.71
CA VAL A 310 -27.62 4.39 33.16
C VAL A 310 -28.21 4.35 31.75
N SER A 311 -28.77 5.48 31.32
CA SER A 311 -29.35 5.64 29.98
C SER A 311 -28.33 5.60 28.86
N ASP A 312 -28.79 5.29 27.64
CA ASP A 312 -27.96 5.36 26.41
C ASP A 312 -27.30 6.75 26.25
N ALA A 313 -28.00 7.82 26.57
CA ALA A 313 -27.52 9.20 26.43
C ALA A 313 -26.34 9.48 27.38
N GLU A 314 -26.48 9.12 28.67
CA GLU A 314 -25.44 9.29 29.69
C GLU A 314 -24.20 8.44 29.37
N ALA A 315 -24.42 7.18 29.00
CA ALA A 315 -23.32 6.25 28.60
C ALA A 315 -22.61 6.73 27.37
N ARG A 316 -23.32 7.19 26.33
CA ARG A 316 -22.75 7.73 25.10
C ARG A 316 -21.86 8.93 25.39
N ALA A 317 -22.36 9.90 26.18
CA ALA A 317 -21.55 11.07 26.58
C ALA A 317 -20.27 10.67 27.33
N PHE A 318 -20.35 9.63 28.16
CA PHE A 318 -19.18 9.09 28.87
C PHE A 318 -18.19 8.44 27.92
N TYR A 319 -18.63 7.58 26.99
CA TYR A 319 -17.75 6.92 26.03
C TYR A 319 -17.13 7.90 25.05
N GLU A 320 -17.88 8.90 24.55
CA GLU A 320 -17.31 9.95 23.69
C GLU A 320 -16.10 10.63 24.33
N LYS A 321 -16.16 10.86 25.63
CA LYS A 321 -15.09 11.53 26.37
C LYS A 321 -13.95 10.61 26.77
N TYR A 322 -14.23 9.32 27.01
CA TYR A 322 -13.29 8.44 27.71
C TYR A 322 -12.89 7.16 26.95
N HIS A 323 -13.57 6.78 25.88
CA HIS A 323 -13.23 5.61 25.08
C HIS A 323 -12.51 6.02 23.79
N PRO A 324 -11.40 5.36 23.40
CA PRO A 324 -10.66 5.71 22.17
C PRO A 324 -11.51 5.71 20.90
N GLN A 325 -12.44 4.78 20.80
CA GLN A 325 -13.37 4.66 19.67
C GLN A 325 -14.68 5.44 19.87
N GLY A 326 -14.86 6.15 20.97
CA GLY A 326 -16.04 6.95 21.26
C GLY A 326 -17.28 6.17 21.64
N GLY A 327 -18.44 6.84 21.54
CA GLY A 327 -19.75 6.27 21.79
C GLY A 327 -20.15 5.19 20.79
N ASP A 328 -21.16 4.43 21.18
CA ASP A 328 -21.71 3.35 20.36
C ASP A 328 -23.25 3.38 20.47
N GLY A 329 -23.94 2.46 19.82
CA GLY A 329 -25.39 2.36 19.80
C GLY A 329 -26.02 2.05 21.16
N SER A 330 -27.33 1.75 21.16
CA SER A 330 -28.12 1.42 22.35
C SER A 330 -27.71 0.08 22.98
N GLY A 331 -28.02 -0.11 24.24
CA GLY A 331 -27.74 -1.31 24.99
C GLY A 331 -28.00 -1.15 26.48
N GLU A 332 -27.65 -2.15 27.27
CA GLU A 332 -27.66 -2.08 28.72
C GLU A 332 -26.31 -1.56 29.23
N HIS A 333 -26.38 -0.55 30.08
CA HIS A 333 -25.17 0.14 30.57
C HIS A 333 -25.10 0.03 32.09
N TYR A 334 -24.02 -0.59 32.56
CA TYR A 334 -23.67 -0.65 33.97
C TYR A 334 -22.55 0.38 34.25
N ALA A 335 -22.72 1.22 35.23
CA ALA A 335 -21.80 2.29 35.55
C ALA A 335 -21.45 2.33 37.03
N LEU A 336 -20.20 2.72 37.32
CA LEU A 336 -19.71 2.98 38.67
C LEU A 336 -19.65 4.48 38.90
N PHE A 337 -20.21 4.91 40.04
CA PHE A 337 -20.19 6.29 40.48
C PHE A 337 -19.35 6.45 41.76
N TRP A 338 -18.58 7.52 41.83
CA TRP A 338 -17.86 7.94 43.00
C TRP A 338 -18.08 9.42 43.25
N LYS A 339 -18.62 9.74 44.47
CA LYS A 339 -19.01 11.11 44.84
C LYS A 339 -19.93 11.75 43.77
N GLY A 340 -20.94 11.02 43.32
CA GLY A 340 -21.92 11.48 42.33
C GLY A 340 -21.43 11.58 40.90
N LYS A 341 -20.15 11.25 40.61
CA LYS A 341 -19.57 11.33 39.28
C LYS A 341 -19.34 9.94 38.71
N MET A 342 -19.76 9.70 37.48
CA MET A 342 -19.48 8.45 36.75
C MET A 342 -17.97 8.31 36.55
N VAL A 343 -17.41 7.15 36.94
CA VAL A 343 -15.97 6.85 36.88
C VAL A 343 -15.64 5.64 36.01
N ALA A 344 -16.59 4.74 35.75
CA ALA A 344 -16.48 3.63 34.83
C ALA A 344 -17.85 3.31 34.24
N CYS A 345 -17.86 2.78 33.00
CA CYS A 345 -19.09 2.33 32.34
C CYS A 345 -18.79 1.14 31.42
N MET A 346 -19.70 0.16 31.40
CA MET A 346 -19.64 -1.04 30.58
C MET A 346 -20.98 -1.25 29.89
N ARG A 347 -20.95 -1.61 28.59
CA ARG A 347 -22.14 -1.78 27.76
C ARG A 347 -22.31 -3.22 27.31
N PHE A 348 -23.54 -3.71 27.38
CA PHE A 348 -23.94 -5.01 26.87
C PHE A 348 -25.08 -4.86 25.85
N VAL A 349 -25.08 -5.69 24.81
CA VAL A 349 -26.10 -5.70 23.76
C VAL A 349 -26.49 -7.13 23.46
N PHE A 350 -27.78 -7.43 23.52
CA PHE A 350 -28.31 -8.76 23.19
C PHE A 350 -28.44 -8.92 21.67
N GLY A 351 -28.00 -10.08 21.16
CA GLY A 351 -28.15 -10.44 19.74
C GLY A 351 -27.32 -9.63 18.76
N ALA A 352 -26.42 -8.75 19.22
CA ALA A 352 -25.49 -8.05 18.35
C ALA A 352 -24.46 -9.06 17.77
N ASN A 353 -24.21 -8.98 16.46
CA ASN A 353 -23.29 -9.85 15.71
C ASN A 353 -23.71 -11.32 15.55
N ASP A 354 -24.94 -11.67 15.91
CA ASP A 354 -25.51 -13.02 15.74
C ASP A 354 -26.37 -13.14 14.45
N ARG A 355 -25.93 -12.51 13.34
CA ARG A 355 -26.64 -12.54 12.06
C ARG A 355 -26.72 -13.97 11.52
N GLY A 356 -27.95 -14.45 11.26
CA GLY A 356 -28.19 -15.80 10.76
C GLY A 356 -28.28 -16.87 11.86
N ALA A 357 -28.03 -16.55 13.13
CA ALA A 357 -28.24 -17.45 14.25
C ALA A 357 -29.73 -17.52 14.62
N GLY A 358 -30.22 -18.72 14.91
CA GLY A 358 -31.59 -18.90 15.43
C GLY A 358 -31.78 -18.19 16.78
N ALA A 359 -33.03 -17.94 17.17
CA ALA A 359 -33.34 -17.22 18.42
C ALA A 359 -32.69 -17.87 19.67
N SER A 360 -32.55 -19.18 19.70
CA SER A 360 -31.92 -19.96 20.78
C SER A 360 -30.39 -19.84 20.88
N SER A 361 -29.73 -19.31 19.83
CA SER A 361 -28.28 -19.16 19.80
C SER A 361 -27.82 -17.69 19.96
N ARG A 362 -28.72 -16.76 20.28
CA ARG A 362 -28.36 -15.37 20.50
C ARG A 362 -27.60 -15.21 21.81
N SER A 363 -26.48 -14.45 21.72
CA SER A 363 -25.61 -14.15 22.84
C SER A 363 -25.56 -12.66 23.14
N TRP A 364 -25.10 -12.32 24.33
CA TRP A 364 -24.78 -10.95 24.69
C TRP A 364 -23.43 -10.55 24.07
N THR A 365 -23.28 -9.29 23.73
CA THR A 365 -22.00 -8.70 23.33
C THR A 365 -21.59 -7.64 24.32
N LEU A 366 -20.43 -7.78 24.97
CA LEU A 366 -19.76 -6.71 25.69
C LEU A 366 -19.15 -5.75 24.64
N GLY A 367 -19.83 -4.62 24.39
CA GLY A 367 -19.52 -3.72 23.29
C GLY A 367 -18.55 -2.60 23.65
N ARG A 368 -18.58 -2.10 24.88
CA ARG A 368 -17.74 -0.98 25.35
C ARG A 368 -17.40 -1.10 26.82
N TYR A 369 -16.16 -0.71 27.14
CA TYR A 369 -15.74 -0.48 28.52
C TYR A 369 -14.81 0.73 28.57
N ALA A 370 -15.13 1.69 29.42
CA ALA A 370 -14.31 2.87 29.63
C ALA A 370 -14.26 3.25 31.11
N THR A 371 -13.15 3.90 31.47
CA THR A 371 -12.97 4.46 32.82
C THR A 371 -12.50 5.91 32.73
N ARG A 372 -12.93 6.78 33.63
CA ARG A 372 -12.49 8.17 33.74
C ARG A 372 -11.09 8.29 34.37
N VAL A 373 -10.81 7.46 35.35
CA VAL A 373 -9.55 7.32 36.08
C VAL A 373 -9.25 5.83 36.21
N THR A 374 -8.10 5.44 36.75
CA THR A 374 -7.87 4.02 37.06
C THR A 374 -8.75 3.60 38.22
N VAL A 375 -9.66 2.65 37.97
CA VAL A 375 -10.56 2.08 38.98
C VAL A 375 -10.27 0.58 39.08
N ALA A 376 -9.48 0.21 40.11
CA ALA A 376 -9.12 -1.19 40.33
C ALA A 376 -10.36 -2.03 40.63
N GLY A 377 -10.54 -3.15 39.92
CA GLY A 377 -11.71 -4.05 40.02
C GLY A 377 -12.98 -3.53 39.34
N ALA A 378 -12.90 -2.43 38.55
CA ALA A 378 -14.10 -1.89 37.90
C ALA A 378 -14.70 -2.85 36.89
N ALA A 379 -13.89 -3.46 36.04
CA ALA A 379 -14.39 -4.40 35.03
C ALA A 379 -15.11 -5.58 35.69
N SER A 380 -14.53 -6.20 36.69
CA SER A 380 -15.15 -7.32 37.42
C SER A 380 -16.45 -6.90 38.11
N ARG A 381 -16.47 -5.73 38.74
CA ARG A 381 -17.68 -5.26 39.45
C ARG A 381 -18.82 -4.95 38.49
N LEU A 382 -18.53 -4.32 37.35
CA LEU A 382 -19.52 -4.03 36.32
C LEU A 382 -20.06 -5.31 35.67
N PHE A 383 -19.12 -6.24 35.36
CA PHE A 383 -19.48 -7.53 34.76
C PHE A 383 -20.31 -8.40 35.73
N ASN A 384 -19.93 -8.46 36.99
CA ASN A 384 -20.70 -9.19 37.99
C ASN A 384 -22.10 -8.54 38.22
N GLY A 385 -22.24 -7.22 38.16
CA GLY A 385 -23.54 -6.54 38.18
C GLY A 385 -24.40 -7.04 37.02
N PHE A 386 -23.88 -7.08 35.81
CA PHE A 386 -24.58 -7.64 34.65
C PHE A 386 -24.97 -9.11 34.85
N LEU A 387 -24.05 -9.95 35.38
CA LEU A 387 -24.32 -11.37 35.63
C LEU A 387 -25.38 -11.61 36.73
N THR A 388 -25.57 -10.65 37.63
CA THR A 388 -26.62 -10.70 38.66
C THR A 388 -28.03 -10.52 38.05
N ASP A 389 -28.12 -9.63 37.05
CA ASP A 389 -29.40 -9.30 36.41
C ASP A 389 -29.75 -10.31 35.28
N HIS A 390 -28.79 -11.11 34.82
CA HIS A 390 -28.98 -12.05 33.71
C HIS A 390 -28.62 -13.48 34.09
N TYR A 391 -29.58 -14.40 33.91
CA TYR A 391 -29.38 -15.82 34.23
C TYR A 391 -28.68 -16.54 33.10
N HIS A 392 -27.52 -17.20 33.40
CA HIS A 392 -26.72 -17.98 32.48
C HIS A 392 -26.45 -17.35 31.11
N PRO A 393 -25.95 -16.11 31.04
CA PRO A 393 -25.70 -15.47 29.77
C PRO A 393 -24.46 -16.08 29.08
N SER A 394 -24.51 -16.20 27.76
CA SER A 394 -23.31 -16.34 26.93
C SER A 394 -22.90 -14.93 26.49
N VAL A 395 -21.65 -14.55 26.69
CA VAL A 395 -21.17 -13.19 26.40
C VAL A 395 -19.99 -13.25 25.44
N LYS A 396 -20.11 -12.60 24.31
CA LYS A 396 -18.99 -12.39 23.34
C LYS A 396 -18.41 -11.00 23.50
N SER A 397 -17.16 -10.84 23.11
CA SER A 397 -16.55 -9.51 22.99
C SER A 397 -15.41 -9.51 21.97
N PHE A 398 -14.97 -8.31 21.59
CA PHE A 398 -13.86 -8.12 20.66
C PHE A 398 -12.86 -7.11 21.21
N SER A 399 -11.60 -7.49 21.32
CA SER A 399 -10.52 -6.53 21.60
C SER A 399 -9.87 -6.08 20.30
N ASP A 400 -9.80 -4.77 20.08
CA ASP A 400 -9.09 -4.16 18.95
C ASP A 400 -7.58 -4.21 19.21
N ASN A 401 -6.84 -4.95 18.38
CA ASN A 401 -5.40 -5.16 18.53
C ASN A 401 -4.60 -3.85 18.44
N ARG A 402 -5.18 -2.77 17.87
CA ARG A 402 -4.53 -1.46 17.86
C ARG A 402 -4.36 -0.86 19.26
N TYR A 403 -5.20 -1.25 20.22
CA TYR A 403 -5.23 -0.63 21.55
C TYR A 403 -5.08 -1.61 22.70
N PHE A 404 -5.62 -2.83 22.58
CA PHE A 404 -5.82 -3.71 23.71
C PHE A 404 -5.20 -5.08 23.49
N SER A 405 -4.50 -5.57 24.53
CA SER A 405 -3.89 -6.91 24.52
C SER A 405 -4.88 -8.04 24.87
N GLY A 406 -6.03 -7.70 25.44
CA GLY A 406 -7.01 -8.72 25.89
C GLY A 406 -6.98 -9.05 27.39
N GLY A 407 -5.97 -8.64 28.16
CA GLY A 407 -5.78 -9.03 29.56
C GLY A 407 -6.96 -8.74 30.51
N MET A 408 -7.81 -7.75 30.18
CA MET A 408 -9.07 -7.53 30.91
C MET A 408 -10.03 -8.72 30.76
N TYR A 409 -10.15 -9.27 29.57
CA TYR A 409 -11.02 -10.41 29.28
C TYR A 409 -10.56 -11.66 29.99
N GLU A 410 -9.27 -11.93 29.97
CA GLU A 410 -8.66 -13.04 30.72
C GLU A 410 -8.96 -12.96 32.22
N GLN A 411 -8.81 -11.76 32.81
CA GLN A 411 -9.13 -11.51 34.22
C GLN A 411 -10.63 -11.66 34.56
N LEU A 412 -11.51 -11.49 33.58
CA LEU A 412 -12.96 -11.70 33.74
C LEU A 412 -13.38 -13.16 33.47
N GLY A 413 -12.44 -14.04 33.10
CA GLY A 413 -12.70 -15.43 32.81
C GLY A 413 -13.19 -15.70 31.38
N PHE A 414 -12.99 -14.74 30.45
CA PHE A 414 -13.23 -15.00 29.03
C PHE A 414 -12.11 -15.87 28.45
N VAL A 415 -12.46 -16.72 27.50
CA VAL A 415 -11.57 -17.52 26.72
C VAL A 415 -11.39 -16.90 25.32
N LEU A 416 -10.16 -16.84 24.83
CA LEU A 416 -9.89 -16.46 23.45
C LEU A 416 -10.42 -17.54 22.50
N GLU A 417 -11.38 -17.20 21.65
CA GLU A 417 -11.99 -18.13 20.71
C GLU A 417 -11.33 -18.03 19.33
N GLU A 418 -11.02 -16.83 18.87
CA GLU A 418 -10.53 -16.60 17.51
C GLU A 418 -9.70 -15.32 17.39
N GLU A 419 -8.67 -15.33 16.55
CA GLU A 419 -8.02 -14.14 16.04
C GLU A 419 -8.66 -13.73 14.72
N VAL A 420 -9.36 -12.59 14.73
CA VAL A 420 -10.11 -12.07 13.59
C VAL A 420 -9.18 -11.25 12.69
N ALA A 421 -9.18 -11.57 11.40
CA ALA A 421 -8.37 -10.89 10.39
C ALA A 421 -8.61 -9.36 10.36
N PRO A 422 -7.64 -8.57 9.85
CA PRO A 422 -7.79 -7.13 9.68
C PRO A 422 -9.06 -6.75 8.92
N ASP A 423 -9.75 -5.76 9.45
CA ASP A 423 -10.91 -5.12 8.82
C ASP A 423 -10.59 -3.67 8.46
N TYR A 424 -11.39 -3.03 7.62
CA TYR A 424 -11.12 -1.69 7.16
C TYR A 424 -12.19 -0.67 7.54
N ARG A 425 -11.75 0.58 7.58
CA ARG A 425 -12.58 1.78 7.55
C ARG A 425 -12.34 2.52 6.25
N VAL A 426 -13.27 3.35 5.84
CA VAL A 426 -13.17 4.18 4.63
C VAL A 426 -12.86 5.60 5.05
N TRP A 427 -11.83 6.18 4.45
CA TRP A 427 -11.40 7.55 4.69
C TRP A 427 -11.47 8.39 3.42
N SER A 428 -11.85 9.64 3.57
CA SER A 428 -11.68 10.67 2.56
C SER A 428 -11.35 12.01 3.21
N PRO A 429 -10.63 12.90 2.53
CA PRO A 429 -10.35 14.26 3.03
C PRO A 429 -11.62 15.05 3.36
N LYS A 430 -12.70 14.80 2.62
CA LYS A 430 -13.98 15.54 2.73
C LYS A 430 -14.82 15.13 3.93
N ILE A 431 -14.89 13.82 4.24
CA ILE A 431 -15.82 13.28 5.24
C ILE A 431 -15.10 12.70 6.46
N GLY A 432 -13.78 12.51 6.38
CA GLY A 432 -12.98 11.87 7.41
C GLY A 432 -13.12 10.35 7.42
N LEU A 433 -12.74 9.70 8.53
CA LEU A 433 -12.74 8.25 8.68
C LEU A 433 -14.11 7.72 9.12
N ARG A 434 -14.69 6.83 8.33
CA ARG A 434 -16.03 6.23 8.59
C ARG A 434 -15.95 4.70 8.59
N PRO A 435 -16.82 4.01 9.35
CA PRO A 435 -16.90 2.55 9.30
C PRO A 435 -17.38 2.09 7.92
N LYS A 436 -16.98 0.89 7.49
CA LYS A 436 -17.41 0.30 6.20
C LYS A 436 -18.93 0.24 6.03
N SER A 437 -19.68 0.09 7.13
CA SER A 437 -21.14 0.09 7.11
C SER A 437 -21.76 1.40 6.61
N HIS A 438 -21.02 2.51 6.66
CA HIS A 438 -21.42 3.80 6.11
C HIS A 438 -21.49 3.80 4.57
N TYR A 439 -20.75 2.89 3.93
CA TYR A 439 -20.66 2.73 2.48
C TYR A 439 -21.30 1.44 1.97
N GLN A 440 -22.27 0.89 2.72
CA GLN A 440 -23.08 -0.25 2.25
C GLN A 440 -23.83 0.12 0.97
N ARG A 441 -24.00 -0.85 0.08
CA ARG A 441 -24.60 -0.70 -1.26
C ARG A 441 -25.86 0.20 -1.28
N ARG A 442 -26.79 -0.01 -0.35
CA ARG A 442 -28.02 0.77 -0.21
C ARG A 442 -27.81 2.26 0.08
N LEU A 443 -26.65 2.63 0.64
CA LEU A 443 -26.32 4.00 1.04
C LEU A 443 -25.46 4.73 0.02
N LEU A 444 -24.93 4.04 -1.01
CA LEU A 444 -24.02 4.61 -2.00
C LEU A 444 -24.61 5.80 -2.76
N PRO A 445 -25.92 5.84 -3.16
CA PRO A 445 -26.48 7.01 -3.82
C PRO A 445 -26.34 8.29 -2.97
N LYS A 446 -26.65 8.18 -1.67
CA LYS A 446 -26.48 9.29 -0.74
C LYS A 446 -25.00 9.68 -0.56
N ARG A 447 -24.09 8.69 -0.57
CA ARG A 447 -22.64 8.96 -0.42
C ARG A 447 -22.07 9.66 -1.64
N LEU A 448 -22.50 9.30 -2.86
CA LEU A 448 -22.10 10.00 -4.07
C LEU A 448 -22.44 11.50 -3.99
N GLN A 449 -23.64 11.85 -3.54
CA GLN A 449 -24.04 13.24 -3.35
C GLN A 449 -23.16 13.94 -2.29
N GLU A 450 -22.92 13.31 -1.13
CA GLU A 450 -22.07 13.87 -0.07
C GLU A 450 -20.63 14.11 -0.54
N HIS A 451 -20.12 13.24 -1.41
CA HIS A 451 -18.79 13.39 -2.01
C HIS A 451 -18.76 14.35 -3.20
N GLY A 452 -19.93 14.77 -3.72
CA GLY A 452 -20.03 15.60 -4.92
C GLY A 452 -19.57 14.88 -6.18
N ALA A 453 -19.68 13.55 -6.21
CA ALA A 453 -19.39 12.76 -7.39
C ALA A 453 -20.53 12.94 -8.42
N ALA A 454 -20.15 13.17 -9.69
CA ALA A 454 -21.12 13.35 -10.80
C ALA A 454 -21.77 12.03 -11.25
N ASP A 455 -21.37 10.90 -10.69
CA ASP A 455 -21.84 9.58 -11.07
C ASP A 455 -23.17 9.20 -10.39
N SER A 456 -23.89 8.25 -10.97
CA SER A 456 -25.11 7.68 -10.44
C SER A 456 -24.90 6.21 -10.07
N PHE A 457 -25.71 5.70 -9.14
CA PHE A 457 -25.64 4.31 -8.70
C PHE A 457 -27.03 3.83 -8.28
N ASP A 458 -27.50 2.76 -8.94
CA ASP A 458 -28.70 2.04 -8.50
C ASP A 458 -28.29 0.83 -7.64
N PRO A 459 -28.67 0.78 -6.35
CA PRO A 459 -28.33 -0.33 -5.47
C PRO A 459 -28.80 -1.71 -5.94
N LYS A 460 -29.82 -1.78 -6.81
CA LYS A 460 -30.41 -3.04 -7.26
C LYS A 460 -29.77 -3.57 -8.55
N THR A 461 -29.41 -2.70 -9.47
CA THR A 461 -29.06 -3.07 -10.85
C THR A 461 -27.60 -2.76 -11.23
N ASP A 462 -26.94 -1.82 -10.54
CA ASP A 462 -25.57 -1.43 -10.89
C ASP A 462 -24.59 -2.60 -10.64
N PRO A 463 -23.77 -3.00 -11.63
CA PRO A 463 -22.84 -4.11 -11.49
C PRO A 463 -21.63 -3.79 -10.61
N ARG A 464 -21.33 -2.50 -10.39
CA ARG A 464 -20.15 -2.05 -9.64
C ARG A 464 -20.26 -2.44 -8.17
N THR A 465 -19.12 -2.77 -7.60
CA THR A 465 -18.98 -3.13 -6.17
C THR A 465 -18.91 -1.90 -5.27
N GLU A 466 -19.17 -2.09 -3.97
CA GLU A 466 -18.95 -1.04 -2.95
C GLU A 466 -17.49 -0.53 -2.98
N ARG A 467 -16.52 -1.40 -3.33
CA ARG A 467 -15.11 -1.06 -3.46
C ARG A 467 -14.88 -0.06 -4.61
N GLU A 468 -15.35 -0.39 -5.80
CA GLU A 468 -15.20 0.45 -6.98
C GLU A 468 -15.86 1.81 -6.76
N MET A 469 -17.04 1.82 -6.15
CA MET A 469 -17.75 3.05 -5.84
C MET A 469 -17.02 3.92 -4.82
N THR A 470 -16.38 3.32 -3.79
CA THR A 470 -15.58 4.09 -2.82
C THR A 470 -14.35 4.72 -3.48
N TYR A 471 -13.67 4.01 -4.38
CA TYR A 471 -12.53 4.58 -5.11
C TYR A 471 -12.95 5.69 -6.08
N LEU A 472 -14.06 5.53 -6.78
CA LEU A 472 -14.63 6.56 -7.65
C LEU A 472 -14.95 7.87 -6.88
N MET A 473 -15.37 7.77 -5.62
CA MET A 473 -15.57 8.93 -4.73
C MET A 473 -14.27 9.52 -4.16
N GLY A 474 -13.09 9.05 -4.57
CA GLY A 474 -11.79 9.46 -4.04
C GLY A 474 -11.54 9.01 -2.61
N CYS A 475 -12.25 7.97 -2.14
CA CYS A 475 -12.05 7.41 -0.81
C CYS A 475 -10.95 6.35 -0.82
N GLY A 476 -10.20 6.26 0.29
CA GLY A 476 -9.24 5.20 0.53
C GLY A 476 -9.68 4.26 1.66
N ARG A 477 -9.16 3.04 1.67
CA ARG A 477 -9.38 2.06 2.73
C ARG A 477 -8.22 2.03 3.69
N VAL A 478 -8.50 2.10 4.98
CA VAL A 478 -7.52 2.05 6.07
C VAL A 478 -7.77 0.76 6.87
N TYR A 479 -6.81 -0.15 6.84
CA TYR A 479 -6.90 -1.44 7.50
C TYR A 479 -6.38 -1.37 8.95
N ASP A 480 -7.07 -2.07 9.87
CA ASP A 480 -6.67 -2.19 11.26
C ASP A 480 -5.64 -3.34 11.48
N CYS A 481 -5.31 -3.60 12.74
CA CYS A 481 -4.38 -4.68 13.14
C CYS A 481 -5.10 -6.00 13.47
N GLY A 482 -6.36 -6.18 13.03
CA GLY A 482 -7.19 -7.30 13.42
C GLY A 482 -7.75 -7.14 14.84
N LYS A 483 -8.47 -8.16 15.29
CA LYS A 483 -9.14 -8.20 16.60
C LYS A 483 -9.01 -9.59 17.19
N LYS A 484 -9.20 -9.71 18.50
CA LYS A 484 -9.37 -10.99 19.18
C LYS A 484 -10.81 -11.13 19.61
N ARG A 485 -11.44 -12.26 19.31
CA ARG A 485 -12.79 -12.60 19.75
C ARG A 485 -12.71 -13.40 21.04
N TRP A 486 -13.43 -12.94 22.03
CA TRP A 486 -13.48 -13.50 23.35
C TRP A 486 -14.88 -14.01 23.66
N VAL A 487 -14.97 -15.15 24.32
CA VAL A 487 -16.24 -15.76 24.76
C VAL A 487 -16.18 -16.08 26.24
N TRP A 488 -17.24 -15.73 26.92
CA TRP A 488 -17.50 -16.12 28.31
C TRP A 488 -18.78 -16.93 28.39
N THR A 489 -18.71 -18.06 29.01
CA THR A 489 -19.84 -18.93 29.33
C THR A 489 -19.71 -19.33 30.80
N ARG A 490 -20.83 -19.43 31.46
CA ARG A 490 -20.89 -19.82 32.86
C ARG A 490 -20.81 -21.34 32.97
#